data_123bc449f2fc6ee9a850d2c5cae62c3a
#
_entry.id   123bc449f2fc6ee9a850d2c5cae62c3a
#
_cell.length_a   1.000
_cell.length_b   1.000
_cell.length_c   1.000
_cell.angle_alpha   90.00
_cell.angle_beta   90.00
_cell.angle_gamma   90.00
#
_symmetry.space_group_name_H-M   'P 1'
#
loop_
_entity.id
_entity.type
_entity.pdbx_description
1 polymer ?
#
loop_
_entity_poly.entity_id
_entity_poly.type
_entity_poly.pdbx_seq_one_letter_code
_entity_poly.pdbx_strand_id
1 'polypeptide(L)'
;MAVSVVMPALEMAQETGKLLAWLKKEGDSVKKGEPLVEIETDKVTVEVEAPADGVLAALKAWEGAEIPVGQTIAWIVAPGEQPPAESPSAAPAARAMTEQSVRPASVASAAGVAGPAEPSARVSPKAKRVAKELGVDLSQVHGTGPDGTITAEDVEAAAKSQAPAEAAEPAALSSVARLMAQRTTESWTTTPHFFLVREIDATPLLVARQHHGAGMNVKLTHTDLLVALVARVVAKHPKLNASWTGRTIHFHSDVNISLAAAVKDGVVGVVIPQANTATLTEIAGQRSELSERARTGRLRPPDVTGGTFTISNLGMYQVDAFSAIITPPQAAVLAVGAITDRVVAVSGQPSVRPMMTLTLSSDHRVVDGAQAAVFLKDLADALGEPGKWLI
;
A
#
# COMPACT_ATOMS: atom_id res chain seq x y z
N MET A 1 -9.04 -5.56 46.27
CA MET A 1 -8.80 -6.31 44.99
C MET A 1 -8.55 -5.30 43.88
N ALA A 2 -7.45 -5.46 43.16
CA ALA A 2 -7.12 -4.59 42.04
C ALA A 2 -8.05 -4.86 40.85
N VAL A 3 -8.65 -3.82 40.27
CA VAL A 3 -9.54 -3.89 39.10
C VAL A 3 -8.87 -3.19 37.93
N SER A 4 -8.77 -3.87 36.79
CA SER A 4 -8.19 -3.27 35.59
C SER A 4 -9.16 -2.32 34.91
N VAL A 5 -8.67 -1.15 34.50
CA VAL A 5 -9.35 -0.25 33.58
C VAL A 5 -8.84 -0.60 32.19
N VAL A 6 -9.73 -1.06 31.31
CA VAL A 6 -9.39 -1.48 29.95
C VAL A 6 -9.94 -0.50 28.94
N MET A 7 -9.27 -0.39 27.78
CA MET A 7 -9.77 0.36 26.61
C MET A 7 -11.10 -0.26 26.16
N PRO A 8 -12.24 0.44 26.27
CA PRO A 8 -13.54 -0.12 25.87
C PRO A 8 -13.69 -0.17 24.37
N ALA A 9 -14.50 -1.11 23.87
CA ALA A 9 -15.01 -1.09 22.51
C ALA A 9 -16.21 -0.13 22.46
N LEU A 10 -16.04 1.05 21.92
CA LEU A 10 -17.10 2.06 21.81
C LEU A 10 -17.93 1.90 20.52
N GLU A 11 -17.38 1.19 19.50
CA GLU A 11 -18.07 0.85 18.25
C GLU A 11 -17.85 -0.61 17.85
N MET A 12 -18.77 -1.19 17.05
CA MET A 12 -18.80 -2.65 16.73
C MET A 12 -17.61 -3.16 15.87
N ALA A 13 -16.71 -2.28 15.38
CA ALA A 13 -15.54 -2.65 14.59
C ALA A 13 -14.29 -1.84 14.99
N GLN A 14 -14.27 -1.29 16.19
CA GLN A 14 -13.14 -0.49 16.66
C GLN A 14 -12.01 -1.41 17.14
N GLU A 15 -10.83 -1.28 16.52
CA GLU A 15 -9.64 -2.02 16.91
C GLU A 15 -8.74 -1.22 17.88
N THR A 16 -8.72 0.13 17.77
CA THR A 16 -7.93 1.04 18.61
C THR A 16 -8.75 2.26 19.02
N GLY A 17 -8.38 2.89 20.14
CA GLY A 17 -8.90 4.19 20.58
C GLY A 17 -7.74 5.11 20.96
N LYS A 18 -7.89 6.41 20.69
CA LYS A 18 -6.90 7.42 21.04
C LYS A 18 -7.25 8.05 22.36
N LEU A 19 -6.33 7.98 23.33
CA LEU A 19 -6.49 8.64 24.62
C LEU A 19 -6.25 10.14 24.48
N LEU A 20 -7.25 10.97 24.75
CA LEU A 20 -7.13 12.43 24.66
C LEU A 20 -6.54 13.02 25.93
N ALA A 21 -7.18 12.78 27.07
CA ALA A 21 -6.77 13.35 28.35
C ALA A 21 -7.18 12.46 29.53
N TRP A 22 -6.38 12.45 30.58
CA TRP A 22 -6.75 11.87 31.87
C TRP A 22 -7.49 12.93 32.71
N LEU A 23 -8.71 12.62 33.14
CA LEU A 23 -9.50 13.48 34.03
C LEU A 23 -9.11 13.33 35.50
N LYS A 24 -8.36 12.25 35.81
CA LYS A 24 -7.84 11.91 37.15
C LYS A 24 -6.34 11.63 37.07
N LYS A 25 -5.63 11.92 38.15
CA LYS A 25 -4.20 11.66 38.29
C LYS A 25 -3.93 10.34 39.02
N GLU A 26 -2.77 9.79 38.80
CA GLU A 26 -2.31 8.63 39.58
C GLU A 26 -2.26 8.99 41.07
N GLY A 27 -2.90 8.16 41.89
CA GLY A 27 -3.07 8.42 43.32
C GLY A 27 -4.43 9.04 43.73
N ASP A 28 -5.23 9.48 42.78
CA ASP A 28 -6.57 10.03 43.09
C ASP A 28 -7.55 8.94 43.49
N SER A 29 -8.40 9.26 44.49
CA SER A 29 -9.52 8.41 44.86
C SER A 29 -10.67 8.57 43.88
N VAL A 30 -11.19 7.45 43.37
CA VAL A 30 -12.26 7.40 42.37
C VAL A 30 -13.42 6.55 42.84
N LYS A 31 -14.63 6.91 42.45
CA LYS A 31 -15.85 6.13 42.71
C LYS A 31 -16.34 5.48 41.44
N LYS A 32 -16.98 4.32 41.56
CA LYS A 32 -17.61 3.63 40.43
C LYS A 32 -18.57 4.56 39.68
N GLY A 33 -18.43 4.66 38.36
CA GLY A 33 -19.20 5.54 37.49
C GLY A 33 -18.64 6.95 37.39
N GLU A 34 -17.48 7.26 38.00
CA GLU A 34 -16.83 8.57 37.89
C GLU A 34 -15.96 8.61 36.62
N PRO A 35 -16.00 9.68 35.80
CA PRO A 35 -15.21 9.78 34.58
C PRO A 35 -13.71 9.81 34.92
N LEU A 36 -12.93 8.97 34.24
CA LEU A 36 -11.49 8.79 34.43
C LEU A 36 -10.65 9.37 33.31
N VAL A 37 -11.08 9.16 32.07
CA VAL A 37 -10.29 9.41 30.87
C VAL A 37 -11.20 9.71 29.69
N GLU A 38 -10.80 10.66 28.86
CA GLU A 38 -11.43 10.96 27.58
C GLU A 38 -10.73 10.20 26.44
N ILE A 39 -11.53 9.51 25.62
CA ILE A 39 -11.07 8.74 24.48
C ILE A 39 -11.72 9.30 23.22
N GLU A 40 -10.92 9.53 22.18
CA GLU A 40 -11.37 9.90 20.85
C GLU A 40 -11.54 8.65 20.00
N THR A 41 -12.71 8.51 19.40
CA THR A 41 -12.98 7.57 18.31
C THR A 41 -13.00 8.36 16.98
N ASP A 42 -13.08 7.67 15.86
CA ASP A 42 -13.16 8.31 14.52
C ASP A 42 -14.33 9.33 14.38
N LYS A 43 -15.33 9.30 15.29
CA LYS A 43 -16.56 10.12 15.17
C LYS A 43 -16.92 10.94 16.38
N VAL A 44 -16.53 10.54 17.59
CA VAL A 44 -16.92 11.18 18.84
C VAL A 44 -15.89 11.00 19.92
N THR A 45 -15.86 11.96 20.87
CA THR A 45 -15.13 11.86 22.13
C THR A 45 -16.07 11.26 23.18
N VAL A 46 -15.61 10.23 23.91
CA VAL A 46 -16.36 9.53 24.95
C VAL A 46 -15.56 9.50 26.23
N GLU A 47 -16.21 9.77 27.35
CA GLU A 47 -15.64 9.62 28.68
C GLU A 47 -15.77 8.17 29.16
N VAL A 48 -14.66 7.60 29.65
CA VAL A 48 -14.63 6.25 30.23
C VAL A 48 -14.71 6.35 31.74
N GLU A 49 -15.71 5.67 32.33
CA GLU A 49 -16.00 5.69 33.75
C GLU A 49 -15.21 4.62 34.53
N ALA A 50 -14.99 4.89 35.81
CA ALA A 50 -14.37 3.95 36.74
C ALA A 50 -15.24 2.69 36.93
N PRO A 51 -14.70 1.47 36.73
CA PRO A 51 -15.44 0.23 36.93
C PRO A 51 -15.65 -0.12 38.41
N ALA A 52 -14.88 0.47 39.33
CA ALA A 52 -14.95 0.21 40.77
C ALA A 52 -14.51 1.42 41.59
N ASP A 53 -14.83 1.37 42.94
CA ASP A 53 -14.29 2.33 43.91
C ASP A 53 -12.85 1.98 44.26
N GLY A 54 -11.95 2.98 44.41
CA GLY A 54 -10.57 2.75 44.80
C GLY A 54 -9.66 3.94 44.53
N VAL A 55 -8.36 3.67 44.40
CA VAL A 55 -7.33 4.63 44.07
C VAL A 55 -6.77 4.29 42.71
N LEU A 56 -6.70 5.29 41.82
CA LEU A 56 -6.14 5.11 40.47
C LEU A 56 -4.62 4.91 40.56
N ALA A 57 -4.11 3.81 40.00
CA ALA A 57 -2.70 3.44 40.07
C ALA A 57 -2.20 2.87 38.76
N ALA A 58 -0.89 2.92 38.54
CA ALA A 58 -0.18 2.36 37.38
C ALA A 58 -0.80 2.76 36.04
N LEU A 59 -0.77 4.05 35.73
CA LEU A 59 -1.15 4.58 34.41
C LEU A 59 -0.18 4.03 33.35
N LYS A 60 -0.68 3.27 32.38
CA LYS A 60 0.10 2.61 31.33
C LYS A 60 0.02 3.33 29.97
N ALA A 61 -0.87 4.28 29.86
CA ALA A 61 -1.11 5.01 28.63
C ALA A 61 -0.98 6.52 28.81
N TRP A 62 -0.33 7.18 27.86
CA TRP A 62 -0.09 8.62 27.86
C TRP A 62 -1.12 9.32 26.97
N GLU A 63 -1.34 10.60 27.22
CA GLU A 63 -2.17 11.47 26.37
C GLU A 63 -1.64 11.47 24.93
N GLY A 64 -2.53 11.26 23.97
CA GLY A 64 -2.22 11.12 22.54
C GLY A 64 -1.85 9.72 22.08
N ALA A 65 -1.75 8.72 22.99
CA ALA A 65 -1.45 7.34 22.61
C ALA A 65 -2.65 6.64 21.96
N GLU A 66 -2.38 5.88 20.91
CA GLU A 66 -3.35 5.00 20.28
C GLU A 66 -3.24 3.59 20.88
N ILE A 67 -4.34 3.09 21.44
CA ILE A 67 -4.36 1.91 22.31
C ILE A 67 -5.36 0.89 21.76
N PRO A 68 -4.97 -0.38 21.60
CA PRO A 68 -5.87 -1.47 21.20
C PRO A 68 -7.03 -1.65 22.18
N VAL A 69 -8.23 -1.92 21.64
CA VAL A 69 -9.41 -2.29 22.43
C VAL A 69 -9.13 -3.53 23.29
N GLY A 70 -9.53 -3.50 24.57
CA GLY A 70 -9.28 -4.56 25.53
C GLY A 70 -7.93 -4.49 26.24
N GLN A 71 -7.03 -3.59 25.87
CA GLN A 71 -5.75 -3.39 26.58
C GLN A 71 -5.97 -2.64 27.89
N THR A 72 -5.27 -3.06 28.95
CA THR A 72 -5.31 -2.39 30.28
C THR A 72 -4.56 -1.05 30.19
N ILE A 73 -5.25 0.05 30.51
CA ILE A 73 -4.72 1.41 30.51
C ILE A 73 -4.34 1.92 31.89
N ALA A 74 -5.00 1.40 32.95
CA ALA A 74 -4.70 1.73 34.34
C ALA A 74 -5.25 0.65 35.28
N TRP A 75 -4.93 0.76 36.56
CA TRP A 75 -5.48 -0.08 37.63
C TRP A 75 -6.20 0.78 38.67
N ILE A 76 -7.28 0.25 39.24
CA ILE A 76 -7.92 0.78 40.44
C ILE A 76 -7.65 -0.21 41.57
N VAL A 77 -6.99 0.26 42.64
CA VAL A 77 -6.55 -0.55 43.76
C VAL A 77 -7.21 -0.09 45.07
N ALA A 78 -7.31 -0.95 46.07
CA ALA A 78 -7.73 -0.53 47.40
C ALA A 78 -6.65 0.37 48.04
N PRO A 79 -7.01 1.32 48.93
CA PRO A 79 -6.04 2.18 49.58
C PRO A 79 -4.93 1.37 50.29
N GLY A 80 -3.68 1.52 49.84
CA GLY A 80 -2.51 0.79 50.34
C GLY A 80 -2.19 -0.51 49.63
N GLU A 81 -2.97 -0.94 48.63
CA GLU A 81 -2.70 -2.13 47.81
C GLU A 81 -1.82 -1.74 46.60
N GLN A 82 -0.82 -2.57 46.28
CA GLN A 82 0.01 -2.33 45.08
C GLN A 82 -0.64 -3.01 43.86
N PRO A 83 -0.56 -2.37 42.67
CA PRO A 83 -1.06 -2.97 41.43
C PRO A 83 -0.32 -4.29 41.14
N PRO A 84 -0.99 -5.30 40.55
CA PRO A 84 -0.37 -6.58 40.21
C PRO A 84 0.82 -6.35 39.25
N ALA A 85 1.97 -6.98 39.53
CA ALA A 85 3.07 -7.08 38.60
C ALA A 85 2.63 -8.03 37.47
N GLU A 86 2.29 -7.51 36.30
CA GLU A 86 1.94 -8.35 35.14
C GLU A 86 3.18 -9.07 34.61
N SER A 87 3.09 -10.41 34.56
CA SER A 87 3.83 -11.18 33.57
C SER A 87 3.23 -10.88 32.19
N PRO A 88 4.02 -10.76 31.11
CA PRO A 88 3.51 -10.41 29.78
C PRO A 88 2.46 -11.44 29.36
N SER A 89 1.21 -11.00 29.28
CA SER A 89 0.08 -11.80 28.83
C SER A 89 0.28 -12.17 27.36
N ALA A 90 0.33 -13.48 27.12
CA ALA A 90 0.46 -14.07 25.79
C ALA A 90 -0.70 -13.63 24.89
N ALA A 91 -0.37 -13.09 23.74
CA ALA A 91 -1.26 -12.95 22.62
C ALA A 91 -1.85 -14.33 22.22
N PRO A 92 -3.08 -14.42 21.71
CA PRO A 92 -3.66 -15.69 21.28
C PRO A 92 -2.83 -16.31 20.16
N ALA A 93 -2.35 -17.53 20.42
CA ALA A 93 -1.49 -18.29 19.54
C ALA A 93 -2.18 -18.56 18.19
N ALA A 94 -1.71 -17.90 17.15
CA ALA A 94 -1.84 -18.40 15.80
C ALA A 94 -0.99 -19.67 15.68
N ARG A 95 -1.61 -20.78 15.32
CA ARG A 95 -0.96 -22.06 15.07
C ARG A 95 0.09 -21.90 13.98
N ALA A 96 1.36 -21.79 14.37
CA ALA A 96 2.49 -21.93 13.46
C ALA A 96 2.63 -23.40 13.07
N MET A 97 2.47 -23.69 11.81
CA MET A 97 2.91 -24.95 11.19
C MET A 97 4.44 -24.95 11.23
N THR A 98 4.96 -26.04 11.80
CA THR A 98 6.37 -26.32 11.97
C THR A 98 7.04 -26.53 10.60
N GLU A 99 7.80 -25.58 10.10
CA GLU A 99 8.80 -25.83 9.08
C GLU A 99 10.12 -26.19 9.77
N GLN A 100 10.51 -27.44 9.62
CA GLN A 100 11.82 -27.95 10.01
C GLN A 100 12.90 -27.31 9.13
N SER A 101 13.62 -26.34 9.69
CA SER A 101 14.86 -25.84 9.13
C SER A 101 15.93 -26.91 9.27
N VAL A 102 16.35 -27.47 8.17
CA VAL A 102 17.53 -28.34 8.04
C VAL A 102 18.78 -27.46 8.15
N ARG A 103 19.45 -27.51 9.28
CA ARG A 103 20.82 -26.97 9.46
C ARG A 103 21.82 -27.86 8.70
N PRO A 104 22.73 -27.33 7.89
CA PRO A 104 23.89 -28.09 7.44
C PRO A 104 24.87 -28.23 8.61
N ALA A 105 25.32 -29.45 8.84
CA ALA A 105 26.31 -29.81 9.83
C ALA A 105 27.65 -29.14 9.55
N SER A 106 28.18 -28.45 10.57
CA SER A 106 29.57 -28.00 10.63
C SER A 106 30.48 -29.20 10.86
N VAL A 107 31.30 -29.50 9.89
CA VAL A 107 32.45 -30.44 10.07
C VAL A 107 33.57 -29.70 10.77
N ALA A 108 33.85 -30.13 11.99
CA ALA A 108 35.07 -29.76 12.70
C ALA A 108 36.26 -30.40 12.02
N SER A 109 37.23 -29.61 11.58
CA SER A 109 38.60 -30.09 11.30
C SER A 109 39.57 -29.33 12.20
N ALA A 110 40.17 -30.08 13.09
CA ALA A 110 41.29 -29.65 13.90
C ALA A 110 42.54 -29.80 13.04
N ALA A 111 43.37 -28.79 13.00
CA ALA A 111 44.83 -28.89 13.05
C ALA A 111 45.44 -27.48 13.02
N GLY A 112 46.11 -27.12 14.08
CA GLY A 112 46.83 -25.88 14.20
C GLY A 112 48.05 -25.84 13.29
N VAL A 113 48.26 -24.67 12.72
CA VAL A 113 49.60 -24.18 12.34
C VAL A 113 49.65 -22.72 12.78
N ALA A 114 50.59 -22.44 13.67
CA ALA A 114 50.93 -21.07 14.08
C ALA A 114 51.47 -20.33 12.86
N GLY A 115 50.70 -19.38 12.35
CA GLY A 115 51.12 -18.36 11.40
C GLY A 115 51.74 -17.18 12.15
N PRO A 116 52.68 -16.43 11.53
CA PRO A 116 53.40 -15.36 12.20
C PRO A 116 52.48 -14.22 12.63
N ALA A 117 52.77 -13.69 13.84
CA ALA A 117 52.04 -12.54 14.40
C ALA A 117 52.02 -11.37 13.41
N GLU A 118 50.83 -10.93 13.07
CA GLU A 118 50.65 -9.67 12.32
C GLU A 118 51.25 -8.51 13.12
N PRO A 119 51.99 -7.59 12.47
CA PRO A 119 52.56 -6.45 13.16
C PRO A 119 51.42 -5.57 13.69
N SER A 120 51.33 -5.42 15.01
CA SER A 120 50.39 -4.49 15.64
C SER A 120 50.58 -3.11 14.99
N ALA A 121 49.55 -2.60 14.36
CA ALA A 121 49.57 -1.31 13.69
C ALA A 121 50.13 -0.25 14.64
N ARG A 122 51.26 0.39 14.24
CA ARG A 122 51.82 1.48 15.03
C ARG A 122 50.86 2.65 15.01
N VAL A 123 50.48 3.16 16.18
CA VAL A 123 49.56 4.29 16.32
C VAL A 123 50.32 5.48 16.87
N SER A 124 50.24 6.63 16.18
CA SER A 124 50.90 7.84 16.67
C SER A 124 50.30 8.34 17.99
N PRO A 125 51.09 8.97 18.87
CA PRO A 125 50.57 9.49 20.15
C PRO A 125 49.43 10.52 19.96
N LYS A 126 49.46 11.26 18.85
CA LYS A 126 48.43 12.21 18.48
C LYS A 126 47.14 11.49 18.02
N ALA A 127 47.27 10.41 17.21
CA ALA A 127 46.13 9.59 16.79
C ALA A 127 45.41 8.93 17.98
N LYS A 128 46.14 8.42 18.99
CA LYS A 128 45.53 7.87 20.22
C LYS A 128 44.67 8.89 20.98
N ARG A 129 45.10 10.16 21.01
CA ARG A 129 44.35 11.22 21.69
C ARG A 129 43.07 11.54 20.90
N VAL A 130 43.20 11.74 19.60
CA VAL A 130 42.07 12.06 18.72
C VAL A 130 41.05 10.91 18.70
N ALA A 131 41.48 9.65 18.66
CA ALA A 131 40.60 8.49 18.73
C ALA A 131 39.82 8.43 20.05
N LYS A 132 40.46 8.78 21.18
CA LYS A 132 39.77 8.85 22.48
C LYS A 132 38.77 9.99 22.56
N GLU A 133 39.10 11.15 21.95
CA GLU A 133 38.19 12.32 21.88
C GLU A 133 36.98 12.08 20.97
N LEU A 134 37.18 11.39 19.85
CA LEU A 134 36.13 11.13 18.84
C LEU A 134 35.43 9.77 19.00
N GLY A 135 35.86 8.94 19.97
CA GLY A 135 35.24 7.62 20.20
C GLY A 135 35.49 6.60 19.09
N VAL A 136 36.56 6.75 18.30
CA VAL A 136 36.90 5.88 17.17
C VAL A 136 37.69 4.68 17.61
N ASP A 137 37.27 3.46 17.21
CA ASP A 137 38.03 2.22 17.45
C ASP A 137 39.20 2.11 16.47
N LEU A 138 40.40 2.21 17.00
CA LEU A 138 41.64 2.16 16.23
C LEU A 138 41.90 0.82 15.52
N SER A 139 41.22 -0.26 15.92
CA SER A 139 41.31 -1.56 15.24
C SER A 139 40.66 -1.57 13.87
N GLN A 140 39.75 -0.62 13.62
CA GLN A 140 39.01 -0.45 12.37
C GLN A 140 39.63 0.60 11.44
N VAL A 141 40.69 1.29 11.86
CA VAL A 141 41.33 2.37 11.13
C VAL A 141 42.55 1.87 10.37
N HIS A 142 42.56 2.13 9.06
CA HIS A 142 43.74 1.81 8.23
C HIS A 142 44.76 2.96 8.29
N GLY A 143 45.99 2.68 8.71
CA GLY A 143 47.04 3.70 8.81
C GLY A 143 47.62 4.05 7.44
N THR A 144 47.69 5.35 7.10
CA THR A 144 48.32 5.86 5.86
C THR A 144 49.69 6.46 6.08
N GLY A 145 50.17 6.52 7.34
CA GLY A 145 51.48 7.04 7.68
C GLY A 145 52.64 6.09 7.32
N PRO A 146 53.90 6.54 7.48
CA PRO A 146 55.09 5.71 7.24
C PRO A 146 55.01 4.39 8.03
N ASP A 147 55.40 3.29 7.39
CA ASP A 147 55.33 1.92 7.93
C ASP A 147 53.93 1.48 8.40
N GLY A 148 52.85 2.00 7.78
CA GLY A 148 51.47 1.65 8.14
C GLY A 148 51.00 2.27 9.46
N THR A 149 51.65 3.31 9.94
CA THR A 149 51.29 3.99 11.19
C THR A 149 49.98 4.76 11.05
N ILE A 150 49.06 4.53 12.01
CA ILE A 150 47.81 5.29 12.08
C ILE A 150 48.10 6.73 12.52
N THR A 151 47.72 7.69 11.68
CA THR A 151 47.90 9.12 11.92
C THR A 151 46.62 9.75 12.49
N ALA A 152 46.69 10.98 13.00
CA ALA A 152 45.53 11.69 13.50
C ALA A 152 44.49 11.96 12.35
N GLU A 153 44.97 12.16 11.14
CA GLU A 153 44.15 12.39 9.95
C GLU A 153 43.34 11.14 9.57
N ASP A 154 43.93 9.94 9.73
CA ASP A 154 43.23 8.67 9.51
C ASP A 154 42.08 8.50 10.48
N VAL A 155 42.27 8.86 11.73
CA VAL A 155 41.22 8.79 12.78
C VAL A 155 40.12 9.82 12.51
N GLU A 156 40.47 11.04 12.11
CA GLU A 156 39.47 12.05 11.73
C GLU A 156 38.67 11.65 10.48
N ALA A 157 39.33 11.02 9.50
CA ALA A 157 38.66 10.48 8.33
C ALA A 157 37.69 9.33 8.69
N ALA A 158 38.15 8.42 9.57
CA ALA A 158 37.33 7.33 10.07
C ALA A 158 36.14 7.85 10.91
N ALA A 159 36.34 8.87 11.75
CA ALA A 159 35.27 9.53 12.49
C ALA A 159 34.20 10.14 11.57
N LYS A 160 34.63 10.79 10.47
CA LYS A 160 33.69 11.34 9.46
C LYS A 160 32.94 10.26 8.70
N SER A 161 33.56 9.09 8.48
CA SER A 161 32.88 7.97 7.81
C SER A 161 31.98 7.16 8.74
N GLN A 162 32.24 7.20 10.07
CA GLN A 162 31.40 6.58 11.12
C GLN A 162 30.36 7.52 11.71
N ALA A 163 30.41 8.83 11.40
CA ALA A 163 29.30 9.71 11.74
C ALA A 163 28.03 9.10 11.09
N PRO A 164 26.95 8.81 11.86
CA PRO A 164 25.69 8.38 11.27
C PRO A 164 25.36 9.39 10.19
N ALA A 165 25.17 8.91 8.95
CA ALA A 165 24.67 9.77 7.89
C ALA A 165 23.47 10.51 8.50
N GLU A 166 23.57 11.83 8.61
CA GLU A 166 22.54 12.70 9.19
C GLU A 166 21.23 12.20 8.61
N ALA A 167 20.39 11.59 9.45
CA ALA A 167 19.18 10.91 8.98
C ALA A 167 18.38 11.98 8.25
N ALA A 168 18.31 11.85 6.93
CA ALA A 168 17.61 12.83 6.09
C ALA A 168 16.23 13.05 6.73
N GLU A 169 15.90 14.28 7.07
CA GLU A 169 14.60 14.59 7.65
C GLU A 169 13.51 13.98 6.77
N PRO A 170 12.53 13.28 7.35
CA PRO A 170 11.50 12.63 6.55
C PRO A 170 10.81 13.68 5.68
N ALA A 171 10.91 13.51 4.36
CA ALA A 171 10.33 14.43 3.40
C ALA A 171 8.80 14.48 3.61
N ALA A 172 8.25 15.67 3.81
CA ALA A 172 6.81 15.85 3.94
C ALA A 172 6.11 15.43 2.63
N LEU A 173 5.17 14.50 2.73
CA LEU A 173 4.38 14.05 1.57
C LEU A 173 3.49 15.19 1.06
N SER A 174 3.38 15.33 -0.26
CA SER A 174 2.37 16.19 -0.88
C SER A 174 0.95 15.70 -0.53
N SER A 175 -0.05 16.59 -0.67
CA SER A 175 -1.45 16.21 -0.44
C SER A 175 -1.92 15.05 -1.33
N VAL A 176 -1.46 15.00 -2.58
CA VAL A 176 -1.76 13.91 -3.53
C VAL A 176 -1.13 12.61 -3.07
N ALA A 177 0.16 12.62 -2.70
CA ALA A 177 0.86 11.43 -2.24
C ALA A 177 0.25 10.88 -0.93
N ARG A 178 -0.14 11.76 -0.01
CA ARG A 178 -0.81 11.38 1.24
C ARG A 178 -2.17 10.73 0.99
N LEU A 179 -3.01 11.36 0.15
CA LEU A 179 -4.32 10.82 -0.22
C LEU A 179 -4.19 9.47 -0.95
N MET A 180 -3.21 9.33 -1.84
CA MET A 180 -2.93 8.06 -2.51
C MET A 180 -2.53 6.98 -1.51
N ALA A 181 -1.59 7.27 -0.60
CA ALA A 181 -1.16 6.34 0.44
C ALA A 181 -2.34 5.89 1.32
N GLN A 182 -3.16 6.81 1.77
CA GLN A 182 -4.35 6.52 2.57
C GLN A 182 -5.33 5.61 1.81
N ARG A 183 -5.72 5.98 0.59
CA ARG A 183 -6.69 5.21 -0.21
C ARG A 183 -6.20 3.83 -0.61
N THR A 184 -4.92 3.69 -0.95
CA THR A 184 -4.36 2.38 -1.29
C THR A 184 -4.24 1.48 -0.06
N THR A 185 -3.86 2.02 1.09
CA THR A 185 -3.84 1.27 2.36
C THR A 185 -5.25 0.84 2.75
N GLU A 186 -6.23 1.75 2.76
CA GLU A 186 -7.62 1.44 3.03
C GLU A 186 -8.14 0.34 2.10
N SER A 187 -7.94 0.50 0.79
CA SER A 187 -8.37 -0.52 -0.18
C SER A 187 -7.75 -1.88 0.08
N TRP A 188 -6.43 -1.92 0.29
CA TRP A 188 -5.71 -3.17 0.48
C TRP A 188 -6.10 -3.90 1.76
N THR A 189 -6.37 -3.17 2.83
CA THR A 189 -6.72 -3.74 4.13
C THR A 189 -8.20 -4.10 4.27
N THR A 190 -9.10 -3.38 3.56
CA THR A 190 -10.55 -3.56 3.74
C THR A 190 -11.25 -4.32 2.61
N THR A 191 -10.62 -4.41 1.42
CA THR A 191 -11.21 -5.06 0.25
C THR A 191 -10.56 -6.42 -0.01
N PRO A 192 -11.30 -7.54 0.06
CA PRO A 192 -10.76 -8.85 -0.29
C PRO A 192 -10.57 -8.96 -1.80
N HIS A 193 -9.37 -8.58 -2.25
CA HIS A 193 -8.99 -8.65 -3.66
C HIS A 193 -8.81 -10.08 -4.13
N PHE A 194 -9.30 -10.36 -5.34
CA PHE A 194 -8.86 -11.53 -6.11
C PHE A 194 -8.56 -11.12 -7.56
N PHE A 195 -7.73 -11.91 -8.23
CA PHE A 195 -7.16 -11.53 -9.51
C PHE A 195 -7.39 -12.61 -10.55
N LEU A 196 -7.80 -12.20 -11.76
CA LEU A 196 -7.91 -13.07 -12.92
C LEU A 196 -7.07 -12.50 -14.05
N VAL A 197 -6.30 -13.34 -14.70
CA VAL A 197 -5.37 -12.96 -15.77
C VAL A 197 -5.80 -13.61 -17.08
N ARG A 198 -5.76 -12.83 -18.17
CA ARG A 198 -6.00 -13.34 -19.53
C ARG A 198 -5.06 -12.70 -20.53
N GLU A 199 -4.45 -13.52 -21.37
CA GLU A 199 -3.71 -13.07 -22.53
C GLU A 199 -4.64 -12.88 -23.73
N ILE A 200 -4.42 -11.81 -24.48
CA ILE A 200 -5.26 -11.38 -25.61
C ILE A 200 -4.36 -11.15 -26.84
N ASP A 201 -4.77 -11.68 -27.98
CA ASP A 201 -4.23 -11.27 -29.29
C ASP A 201 -4.71 -9.84 -29.59
N ALA A 202 -3.77 -8.90 -29.62
CA ALA A 202 -4.05 -7.50 -29.86
C ALA A 202 -4.15 -7.14 -31.35
N THR A 203 -3.92 -8.09 -32.28
CA THR A 203 -3.99 -7.84 -33.72
C THR A 203 -5.28 -7.15 -34.13
N PRO A 204 -6.50 -7.61 -33.72
CA PRO A 204 -7.74 -6.95 -34.12
C PRO A 204 -7.86 -5.52 -33.57
N LEU A 205 -7.34 -5.27 -32.35
CA LEU A 205 -7.33 -3.94 -31.74
C LEU A 205 -6.43 -2.97 -32.50
N LEU A 206 -5.26 -3.44 -32.95
CA LEU A 206 -4.32 -2.66 -33.76
C LEU A 206 -4.92 -2.28 -35.13
N VAL A 207 -5.59 -3.24 -35.79
CA VAL A 207 -6.32 -3.00 -37.05
C VAL A 207 -7.46 -2.03 -36.86
N ALA A 208 -8.27 -2.21 -35.83
CA ALA A 208 -9.38 -1.32 -35.52
C ALA A 208 -8.91 0.12 -35.27
N ARG A 209 -7.77 0.31 -34.57
CA ARG A 209 -7.18 1.64 -34.36
C ARG A 209 -6.80 2.32 -35.69
N GLN A 210 -6.19 1.58 -36.60
CA GLN A 210 -5.83 2.14 -37.93
C GLN A 210 -7.07 2.53 -38.71
N HIS A 211 -8.07 1.64 -38.73
CA HIS A 211 -9.30 1.86 -39.48
C HIS A 211 -10.11 3.07 -38.93
N HIS A 212 -10.39 3.12 -37.63
CA HIS A 212 -11.18 4.19 -37.03
C HIS A 212 -10.40 5.49 -36.84
N GLY A 213 -9.07 5.43 -36.73
CA GLY A 213 -8.22 6.61 -36.59
C GLY A 213 -8.03 7.41 -37.91
N ALA A 214 -8.36 6.81 -39.04
CA ALA A 214 -8.29 7.48 -40.34
C ALA A 214 -9.37 8.58 -40.43
N GLY A 215 -8.95 9.82 -40.60
CA GLY A 215 -9.86 10.98 -40.74
C GLY A 215 -10.35 11.61 -39.42
N MET A 216 -9.89 11.14 -38.26
CA MET A 216 -10.16 11.79 -36.98
C MET A 216 -9.27 13.01 -36.74
N ASN A 217 -9.83 14.10 -36.25
CA ASN A 217 -9.08 15.31 -35.87
C ASN A 217 -8.28 15.13 -34.55
N VAL A 218 -8.55 14.07 -33.79
CA VAL A 218 -7.88 13.72 -32.53
C VAL A 218 -7.16 12.39 -32.72
N LYS A 219 -5.93 12.29 -32.19
CA LYS A 219 -5.16 11.05 -32.27
C LYS A 219 -5.83 9.94 -31.47
N LEU A 220 -6.34 8.93 -32.17
CA LEU A 220 -6.88 7.72 -31.56
C LEU A 220 -5.78 6.83 -31.02
N THR A 221 -5.90 6.42 -29.76
CA THR A 221 -4.95 5.54 -29.07
C THR A 221 -5.57 4.17 -28.79
N HIS A 222 -4.73 3.18 -28.44
CA HIS A 222 -5.23 1.87 -27.97
C HIS A 222 -6.08 2.02 -26.69
N THR A 223 -5.73 2.97 -25.83
CA THR A 223 -6.48 3.25 -24.60
C THR A 223 -7.90 3.72 -24.90
N ASP A 224 -8.13 4.53 -25.95
CA ASP A 224 -9.47 4.99 -26.33
C ASP A 224 -10.36 3.82 -26.77
N LEU A 225 -9.81 2.90 -27.55
CA LEU A 225 -10.51 1.66 -27.95
C LEU A 225 -10.80 0.77 -26.74
N LEU A 226 -9.81 0.62 -25.83
CA LEU A 226 -10.01 -0.14 -24.60
C LEU A 226 -11.11 0.47 -23.74
N VAL A 227 -11.12 1.81 -23.55
CA VAL A 227 -12.20 2.50 -22.81
C VAL A 227 -13.56 2.19 -23.42
N ALA A 228 -13.69 2.35 -24.74
CA ALA A 228 -14.94 2.10 -25.43
C ALA A 228 -15.44 0.66 -25.31
N LEU A 229 -14.55 -0.31 -25.52
CA LEU A 229 -14.88 -1.75 -25.48
C LEU A 229 -15.16 -2.20 -24.04
N VAL A 230 -14.30 -1.84 -23.09
CA VAL A 230 -14.48 -2.17 -21.67
C VAL A 230 -15.81 -1.59 -21.16
N ALA A 231 -16.11 -0.31 -21.44
CA ALA A 231 -17.34 0.31 -20.97
C ALA A 231 -18.60 -0.41 -21.50
N ARG A 232 -18.60 -0.81 -22.77
CA ARG A 232 -19.72 -1.55 -23.39
C ARG A 232 -19.87 -2.95 -22.82
N VAL A 233 -18.76 -3.62 -22.49
CA VAL A 233 -18.79 -4.93 -21.82
C VAL A 233 -19.24 -4.77 -20.37
N VAL A 234 -18.70 -3.79 -19.62
CA VAL A 234 -19.11 -3.50 -18.23
C VAL A 234 -20.61 -3.26 -18.12
N ALA A 235 -21.21 -2.56 -19.10
CA ALA A 235 -22.67 -2.32 -19.15
C ALA A 235 -23.50 -3.62 -19.18
N LYS A 236 -22.94 -4.75 -19.63
CA LYS A 236 -23.58 -6.08 -19.62
C LYS A 236 -23.31 -6.86 -18.32
N HIS A 237 -22.43 -6.37 -17.47
CA HIS A 237 -21.99 -7.01 -16.23
C HIS A 237 -22.22 -6.09 -15.02
N PRO A 238 -23.48 -5.93 -14.54
CA PRO A 238 -23.81 -4.92 -13.51
C PRO A 238 -22.98 -5.00 -12.23
N LYS A 239 -22.54 -6.20 -11.83
CA LYS A 239 -21.71 -6.37 -10.63
C LYS A 239 -20.29 -5.78 -10.79
N LEU A 240 -19.77 -5.69 -12.02
CA LEU A 240 -18.49 -5.00 -12.30
C LEU A 240 -18.68 -3.46 -12.29
N ASN A 241 -19.92 -2.98 -12.45
CA ASN A 241 -20.31 -1.58 -12.37
C ASN A 241 -21.06 -1.28 -11.07
N ALA A 242 -20.50 -1.73 -9.94
CA ALA A 242 -21.13 -1.62 -8.64
C ALA A 242 -20.15 -1.17 -7.57
N SER A 243 -20.67 -0.84 -6.40
CA SER A 243 -19.91 -0.42 -5.23
C SER A 243 -20.37 -1.20 -4.00
N TRP A 244 -19.40 -1.56 -3.13
CA TRP A 244 -19.68 -2.09 -1.80
C TRP A 244 -19.89 -0.94 -0.81
N THR A 245 -21.02 -0.92 -0.11
CA THR A 245 -21.39 0.15 0.85
C THR A 245 -21.45 -0.35 2.29
N GLY A 246 -20.55 -1.27 2.66
CA GLY A 246 -20.43 -1.84 4.01
C GLY A 246 -21.40 -2.99 4.30
N ARG A 247 -22.64 -2.97 3.77
CA ARG A 247 -23.65 -4.03 3.96
C ARG A 247 -24.43 -4.38 2.70
N THR A 248 -24.36 -3.54 1.68
CA THR A 248 -25.16 -3.71 0.45
C THR A 248 -24.30 -3.44 -0.78
N ILE A 249 -24.75 -3.96 -1.92
CA ILE A 249 -24.16 -3.68 -3.22
C ILE A 249 -25.00 -2.58 -3.88
N HIS A 250 -24.38 -1.47 -4.22
CA HIS A 250 -25.00 -0.40 -4.98
C HIS A 250 -24.62 -0.55 -6.46
N PHE A 251 -25.61 -0.71 -7.34
CA PHE A 251 -25.41 -0.80 -8.80
C PHE A 251 -25.49 0.60 -9.41
N HIS A 252 -24.54 0.92 -10.30
CA HIS A 252 -24.53 2.19 -11.01
C HIS A 252 -25.28 2.06 -12.35
N SER A 253 -26.09 3.07 -12.71
CA SER A 253 -26.78 3.15 -14.01
C SER A 253 -25.84 3.51 -15.14
N ASP A 254 -24.90 4.44 -14.87
CA ASP A 254 -23.94 4.93 -15.82
C ASP A 254 -22.62 4.17 -15.71
N VAL A 255 -21.95 3.97 -16.85
CA VAL A 255 -20.60 3.40 -16.87
C VAL A 255 -19.60 4.53 -17.08
N ASN A 256 -18.99 4.95 -15.99
CA ASN A 256 -17.98 6.01 -15.95
C ASN A 256 -16.60 5.38 -15.80
N ILE A 257 -15.81 5.42 -16.87
CA ILE A 257 -14.45 4.82 -16.84
C ILE A 257 -13.45 5.80 -16.24
N SER A 258 -12.82 5.38 -15.15
CA SER A 258 -11.67 6.07 -14.55
C SER A 258 -10.38 5.57 -15.20
N LEU A 259 -9.59 6.46 -15.78
CA LEU A 259 -8.26 6.15 -16.31
C LEU A 259 -7.20 6.55 -15.28
N ALA A 260 -6.34 5.64 -14.89
CA ALA A 260 -5.18 5.95 -14.06
C ALA A 260 -4.20 6.83 -14.84
N ALA A 261 -4.02 8.06 -14.39
CA ALA A 261 -3.11 9.04 -14.99
C ALA A 261 -1.99 9.39 -14.00
N ALA A 262 -0.74 9.29 -14.46
CA ALA A 262 0.41 9.72 -13.67
C ALA A 262 0.44 11.26 -13.56
N VAL A 263 0.62 11.75 -12.33
CA VAL A 263 0.84 13.15 -11.99
C VAL A 263 2.17 13.29 -11.24
N LYS A 264 2.61 14.54 -10.98
CA LYS A 264 3.94 14.80 -10.39
C LYS A 264 4.25 13.95 -9.15
N ASP A 265 3.26 13.76 -8.25
CA ASP A 265 3.51 13.13 -6.95
C ASP A 265 2.63 11.88 -6.72
N GLY A 266 2.16 11.23 -7.79
CA GLY A 266 1.32 10.04 -7.65
C GLY A 266 0.51 9.69 -8.89
N VAL A 267 -0.60 9.01 -8.67
CA VAL A 267 -1.55 8.60 -9.70
C VAL A 267 -2.94 9.11 -9.32
N VAL A 268 -3.65 9.65 -10.29
CA VAL A 268 -5.06 10.06 -10.13
C VAL A 268 -5.92 9.35 -11.17
N GLY A 269 -7.15 8.99 -10.81
CA GLY A 269 -8.12 8.48 -11.76
C GLY A 269 -8.84 9.63 -12.44
N VAL A 270 -8.69 9.81 -13.75
CA VAL A 270 -9.46 10.79 -14.53
C VAL A 270 -10.66 10.12 -15.17
N VAL A 271 -11.83 10.72 -15.07
CA VAL A 271 -13.11 10.07 -15.36
C VAL A 271 -13.66 10.48 -16.74
N ILE A 272 -13.93 9.47 -17.56
CA ILE A 272 -14.69 9.61 -18.82
C ILE A 272 -16.13 9.16 -18.50
N PRO A 273 -17.10 10.09 -18.40
CA PRO A 273 -18.46 9.75 -18.05
C PRO A 273 -19.18 9.07 -19.22
N GLN A 274 -20.15 8.21 -18.89
CA GLN A 274 -21.03 7.50 -19.84
C GLN A 274 -20.27 6.87 -21.03
N ALA A 275 -19.10 6.30 -20.74
CA ALA A 275 -18.20 5.77 -21.77
C ALA A 275 -18.78 4.64 -22.61
N ASN A 276 -19.83 3.96 -22.11
CA ASN A 276 -20.55 2.90 -22.84
C ASN A 276 -21.39 3.42 -24.01
N THR A 277 -21.83 4.67 -23.97
CA THR A 277 -22.64 5.32 -25.02
C THR A 277 -21.84 6.34 -25.81
N ALA A 278 -20.69 6.80 -25.31
CA ALA A 278 -19.85 7.77 -25.98
C ALA A 278 -19.24 7.22 -27.28
N THR A 279 -19.08 8.08 -28.27
CA THR A 279 -18.37 7.76 -29.51
C THR A 279 -16.86 7.71 -29.29
N LEU A 280 -16.11 7.06 -30.20
CA LEU A 280 -14.66 7.04 -30.13
C LEU A 280 -14.04 8.45 -30.20
N THR A 281 -14.65 9.36 -30.97
CA THR A 281 -14.19 10.74 -31.07
C THR A 281 -14.32 11.49 -29.76
N GLU A 282 -15.45 11.33 -29.08
CA GLU A 282 -15.70 11.92 -27.75
C GLU A 282 -14.76 11.34 -26.69
N ILE A 283 -14.59 10.02 -26.66
CA ILE A 283 -13.66 9.35 -25.74
C ILE A 283 -12.21 9.86 -25.96
N ALA A 284 -11.75 9.88 -27.21
CA ALA A 284 -10.40 10.34 -27.54
C ALA A 284 -10.18 11.83 -27.21
N GLY A 285 -11.19 12.67 -27.46
CA GLY A 285 -11.20 14.07 -27.09
C GLY A 285 -11.10 14.28 -25.58
N GLN A 286 -12.00 13.65 -24.83
CA GLN A 286 -12.03 13.73 -23.36
C GLN A 286 -10.72 13.19 -22.75
N ARG A 287 -10.24 12.02 -23.17
CA ARG A 287 -8.97 11.48 -22.69
C ARG A 287 -7.82 12.45 -22.97
N SER A 288 -7.75 13.04 -24.16
CA SER A 288 -6.69 13.99 -24.52
C SER A 288 -6.71 15.21 -23.60
N GLU A 289 -7.87 15.81 -23.41
CA GLU A 289 -8.07 16.99 -22.55
C GLU A 289 -7.78 16.67 -21.07
N LEU A 290 -8.30 15.55 -20.55
CA LEU A 290 -8.07 15.10 -19.18
C LEU A 290 -6.58 14.81 -18.92
N SER A 291 -5.89 14.18 -19.87
CA SER A 291 -4.46 13.91 -19.77
C SER A 291 -3.64 15.21 -19.72
N GLU A 292 -4.00 16.22 -20.53
CA GLU A 292 -3.33 17.52 -20.50
C GLU A 292 -3.59 18.27 -19.19
N ARG A 293 -4.83 18.24 -18.67
CA ARG A 293 -5.15 18.82 -17.36
C ARG A 293 -4.41 18.10 -16.22
N ALA A 294 -4.30 16.78 -16.28
CA ALA A 294 -3.53 16.00 -15.30
C ALA A 294 -2.06 16.38 -15.30
N ARG A 295 -1.44 16.45 -16.49
CA ARG A 295 -0.02 16.81 -16.66
C ARG A 295 0.30 18.23 -16.19
N THR A 296 -0.64 19.17 -16.36
CA THR A 296 -0.48 20.59 -16.02
C THR A 296 -1.00 20.95 -14.61
N GLY A 297 -1.49 19.95 -13.84
CA GLY A 297 -2.04 20.18 -12.49
C GLY A 297 -3.34 20.97 -12.46
N ARG A 298 -4.13 20.98 -13.55
CA ARG A 298 -5.37 21.76 -13.71
C ARG A 298 -6.63 20.88 -13.68
N LEU A 299 -6.55 19.70 -13.04
CA LEU A 299 -7.72 18.85 -12.83
C LEU A 299 -8.74 19.55 -11.95
N ARG A 300 -10.01 19.41 -12.30
CA ARG A 300 -11.16 19.93 -11.56
C ARG A 300 -11.85 18.79 -10.81
N PRO A 301 -12.62 19.05 -9.76
CA PRO A 301 -13.32 17.99 -9.03
C PRO A 301 -14.14 17.04 -9.90
N PRO A 302 -14.92 17.49 -10.92
CA PRO A 302 -15.63 16.57 -11.79
C PRO A 302 -14.74 15.67 -12.64
N ASP A 303 -13.48 16.07 -12.89
CA ASP A 303 -12.54 15.30 -13.70
C ASP A 303 -12.03 14.03 -12.97
N VAL A 304 -12.20 13.96 -11.63
CA VAL A 304 -11.64 12.90 -10.76
C VAL A 304 -12.68 12.22 -9.86
N THR A 305 -13.96 12.54 -10.02
CA THR A 305 -15.04 11.98 -9.20
C THR A 305 -16.06 11.25 -10.06
N GLY A 306 -16.78 10.29 -9.45
CA GLY A 306 -17.90 9.59 -10.11
C GLY A 306 -17.46 8.44 -11.03
N GLY A 307 -16.21 8.02 -11.03
CA GLY A 307 -15.76 6.83 -11.74
C GLY A 307 -16.34 5.56 -11.13
N THR A 308 -16.84 4.63 -11.97
CA THR A 308 -17.50 3.39 -11.53
C THR A 308 -16.68 2.13 -11.83
N PHE A 309 -15.74 2.23 -12.77
CA PHE A 309 -14.78 1.17 -13.12
C PHE A 309 -13.45 1.80 -13.53
N THR A 310 -12.34 1.24 -13.12
CA THR A 310 -11.01 1.79 -13.42
C THR A 310 -10.27 0.96 -14.47
N ILE A 311 -9.57 1.63 -15.37
CA ILE A 311 -8.55 1.06 -16.26
C ILE A 311 -7.20 1.65 -15.90
N SER A 312 -6.23 0.80 -15.57
CA SER A 312 -4.84 1.16 -15.34
C SER A 312 -3.98 0.58 -16.46
N ASN A 313 -3.34 1.43 -17.26
CA ASN A 313 -2.54 0.99 -18.41
C ASN A 313 -1.06 1.36 -18.20
N LEU A 314 -0.21 0.34 -18.05
CA LEU A 314 1.24 0.48 -17.94
C LEU A 314 1.99 -0.02 -19.18
N GLY A 315 1.29 -0.31 -20.26
CA GLY A 315 1.89 -0.80 -21.50
C GLY A 315 2.92 0.17 -22.11
N MET A 316 2.74 1.48 -21.90
CA MET A 316 3.70 2.51 -22.33
C MET A 316 5.06 2.41 -21.60
N TYR A 317 5.11 1.77 -20.44
CA TYR A 317 6.31 1.52 -19.66
C TYR A 317 6.89 0.11 -19.89
N GLN A 318 6.38 -0.62 -20.87
CA GLN A 318 6.80 -1.98 -21.23
C GLN A 318 6.61 -2.99 -20.07
N VAL A 319 5.60 -2.78 -19.23
CA VAL A 319 5.20 -3.73 -18.19
C VAL A 319 4.34 -4.81 -18.82
N ASP A 320 4.76 -6.06 -18.76
CA ASP A 320 4.03 -7.19 -19.36
C ASP A 320 2.70 -7.49 -18.67
N ALA A 321 2.68 -7.49 -17.33
CA ALA A 321 1.50 -7.73 -16.52
C ALA A 321 1.69 -7.16 -15.12
N PHE A 322 0.61 -6.75 -14.49
CA PHE A 322 0.58 -6.31 -13.09
C PHE A 322 -0.83 -6.44 -12.52
N SER A 323 -0.94 -6.46 -11.20
CA SER A 323 -2.22 -6.40 -10.48
C SER A 323 -2.42 -5.01 -9.90
N ALA A 324 -3.51 -4.34 -10.26
CA ALA A 324 -3.84 -3.02 -9.73
C ALA A 324 -4.63 -3.14 -8.43
N ILE A 325 -4.43 -2.20 -7.51
CA ILE A 325 -5.24 -2.05 -6.29
C ILE A 325 -6.56 -1.37 -6.68
N ILE A 326 -7.68 -1.93 -6.22
CA ILE A 326 -9.01 -1.37 -6.46
C ILE A 326 -9.10 0.02 -5.83
N THR A 327 -9.76 0.94 -6.51
CA THR A 327 -10.05 2.28 -5.99
C THR A 327 -11.46 2.30 -5.38
N PRO A 328 -11.61 2.20 -4.05
CA PRO A 328 -12.93 2.25 -3.43
C PRO A 328 -13.67 3.55 -3.80
N PRO A 329 -15.01 3.48 -3.94
CA PRO A 329 -15.91 2.36 -3.67
C PRO A 329 -16.12 1.42 -4.86
N GLN A 330 -15.34 1.50 -5.94
CA GLN A 330 -15.48 0.66 -7.14
C GLN A 330 -15.26 -0.82 -6.80
N ALA A 331 -15.98 -1.71 -7.52
CA ALA A 331 -15.85 -3.16 -7.32
C ALA A 331 -14.69 -3.80 -8.11
N ALA A 332 -14.12 -3.11 -9.10
CA ALA A 332 -13.09 -3.70 -9.95
C ALA A 332 -12.18 -2.67 -10.62
N VAL A 333 -11.01 -3.13 -11.03
CA VAL A 333 -10.04 -2.42 -11.86
C VAL A 333 -9.40 -3.38 -12.87
N LEU A 334 -9.26 -2.92 -14.12
CA LEU A 334 -8.58 -3.64 -15.18
C LEU A 334 -7.17 -3.09 -15.37
N ALA A 335 -6.16 -3.90 -15.11
CA ALA A 335 -4.77 -3.63 -15.44
C ALA A 335 -4.47 -4.09 -16.86
N VAL A 336 -3.79 -3.25 -17.64
CA VAL A 336 -3.45 -3.49 -19.05
C VAL A 336 -1.93 -3.45 -19.20
N GLY A 337 -1.36 -4.54 -19.66
CA GLY A 337 0.06 -4.69 -19.96
C GLY A 337 0.45 -4.17 -21.35
N ALA A 338 1.74 -4.28 -21.65
CA ALA A 338 2.30 -3.92 -22.94
C ALA A 338 1.79 -4.85 -24.06
N ILE A 339 1.69 -4.28 -25.28
CA ILE A 339 1.51 -5.09 -26.48
C ILE A 339 2.90 -5.46 -26.99
N THR A 340 3.24 -6.75 -26.93
CA THR A 340 4.54 -7.30 -27.34
C THR A 340 4.38 -8.51 -28.21
N ASP A 341 5.30 -8.70 -29.18
CA ASP A 341 5.30 -9.89 -30.02
C ASP A 341 5.66 -11.13 -29.19
N ARG A 342 4.78 -12.14 -29.24
CA ARG A 342 4.97 -13.44 -28.57
C ARG A 342 4.71 -14.59 -29.53
N VAL A 343 5.41 -15.70 -29.33
CA VAL A 343 5.15 -16.94 -30.06
C VAL A 343 3.95 -17.64 -29.40
N VAL A 344 2.87 -17.77 -30.14
CA VAL A 344 1.65 -18.45 -29.71
C VAL A 344 1.21 -19.50 -30.68
N ALA A 345 0.44 -20.48 -30.24
CA ALA A 345 -0.13 -21.49 -31.10
C ALA A 345 -1.39 -20.96 -31.81
N VAL A 346 -1.35 -20.83 -33.12
CA VAL A 346 -2.50 -20.48 -33.96
C VAL A 346 -2.81 -21.69 -34.86
N SER A 347 -3.99 -22.25 -34.70
CA SER A 347 -4.39 -23.49 -35.45
C SER A 347 -3.37 -24.63 -35.34
N GLY A 348 -2.75 -24.77 -34.15
CA GLY A 348 -1.75 -25.81 -33.87
C GLY A 348 -0.34 -25.53 -34.40
N GLN A 349 -0.09 -24.36 -35.00
CA GLN A 349 1.23 -23.93 -35.50
C GLN A 349 1.77 -22.74 -34.71
N PRO A 350 3.09 -22.68 -34.45
CA PRO A 350 3.69 -21.52 -33.80
C PRO A 350 3.59 -20.30 -34.73
N SER A 351 3.10 -19.19 -34.18
CA SER A 351 2.97 -17.92 -34.91
C SER A 351 3.37 -16.76 -33.99
N VAL A 352 4.02 -15.75 -34.56
CA VAL A 352 4.29 -14.50 -33.83
C VAL A 352 3.05 -13.63 -33.89
N ARG A 353 2.57 -13.20 -32.70
CA ARG A 353 1.40 -12.34 -32.56
C ARG A 353 1.69 -11.21 -31.56
N PRO A 354 1.17 -10.01 -31.81
CA PRO A 354 1.16 -8.93 -30.80
C PRO A 354 0.18 -9.33 -29.68
N MET A 355 0.69 -9.69 -28.54
CA MET A 355 -0.09 -10.12 -27.38
C MET A 355 -0.07 -9.06 -26.29
N MET A 356 -1.17 -8.93 -25.53
CA MET A 356 -1.21 -8.16 -24.30
C MET A 356 -1.84 -8.96 -23.17
N THR A 357 -1.44 -8.66 -21.94
CA THR A 357 -2.01 -9.29 -20.76
C THR A 357 -2.98 -8.33 -20.07
N LEU A 358 -4.18 -8.83 -19.79
CA LEU A 358 -5.17 -8.16 -18.97
C LEU A 358 -5.25 -8.83 -17.61
N THR A 359 -5.19 -8.04 -16.53
CA THR A 359 -5.42 -8.53 -15.18
C THR A 359 -6.60 -7.78 -14.58
N LEU A 360 -7.66 -8.49 -14.24
CA LEU A 360 -8.81 -7.96 -13.54
C LEU A 360 -8.64 -8.17 -12.05
N SER A 361 -8.60 -7.09 -11.27
CA SER A 361 -8.71 -7.13 -9.81
C SER A 361 -10.17 -6.85 -9.44
N SER A 362 -10.77 -7.68 -8.58
CA SER A 362 -12.17 -7.55 -8.18
C SER A 362 -12.35 -7.71 -6.68
N ASP A 363 -13.33 -7.00 -6.14
CA ASP A 363 -13.79 -7.12 -4.75
C ASP A 363 -14.67 -8.37 -4.60
N HIS A 364 -14.17 -9.39 -3.87
CA HIS A 364 -14.88 -10.67 -3.74
C HIS A 364 -16.19 -10.57 -2.95
N ARG A 365 -16.47 -9.44 -2.30
CA ARG A 365 -17.78 -9.18 -1.67
C ARG A 365 -18.87 -8.84 -2.69
N VAL A 366 -18.49 -8.35 -3.88
CA VAL A 366 -19.39 -7.88 -4.94
C VAL A 366 -19.40 -8.85 -6.11
N VAL A 367 -18.23 -9.29 -6.54
CA VAL A 367 -18.00 -10.11 -7.74
C VAL A 367 -17.41 -11.45 -7.35
N ASP A 368 -17.99 -12.55 -7.82
CA ASP A 368 -17.41 -13.87 -7.68
C ASP A 368 -16.50 -14.26 -8.87
N GLY A 369 -15.76 -15.36 -8.71
CA GLY A 369 -14.81 -15.81 -9.73
C GLY A 369 -15.46 -16.16 -11.06
N ALA A 370 -16.67 -16.73 -11.08
CA ALA A 370 -17.38 -17.09 -12.31
C ALA A 370 -17.83 -15.85 -13.08
N GLN A 371 -18.36 -14.86 -12.36
CA GLN A 371 -18.78 -13.58 -12.95
C GLN A 371 -17.61 -12.80 -13.56
N ALA A 372 -16.48 -12.74 -12.84
CA ALA A 372 -15.25 -12.12 -13.33
C ALA A 372 -14.67 -12.85 -14.55
N ALA A 373 -14.73 -14.19 -14.57
CA ALA A 373 -14.27 -14.99 -15.70
C ALA A 373 -15.16 -14.79 -16.95
N VAL A 374 -16.48 -14.75 -16.79
CA VAL A 374 -17.42 -14.44 -17.89
C VAL A 374 -17.17 -13.02 -18.43
N PHE A 375 -16.98 -12.03 -17.56
CA PHE A 375 -16.60 -10.69 -17.99
C PHE A 375 -15.31 -10.67 -18.82
N LEU A 376 -14.25 -11.32 -18.35
CA LEU A 376 -12.98 -11.38 -19.10
C LEU A 376 -13.13 -12.15 -20.42
N LYS A 377 -14.02 -13.15 -20.47
CA LYS A 377 -14.34 -13.86 -21.73
C LYS A 377 -15.01 -12.90 -22.71
N ASP A 378 -16.07 -12.20 -22.29
CA ASP A 378 -16.80 -11.28 -23.15
C ASP A 378 -15.91 -10.09 -23.58
N LEU A 379 -15.01 -9.63 -22.71
CA LEU A 379 -14.02 -8.61 -23.06
C LEU A 379 -13.02 -9.11 -24.10
N ALA A 380 -12.55 -10.36 -23.99
CA ALA A 380 -11.68 -10.99 -24.98
C ALA A 380 -12.39 -11.10 -26.34
N ASP A 381 -13.67 -11.50 -26.34
CA ASP A 381 -14.49 -11.58 -27.56
C ASP A 381 -14.68 -10.17 -28.18
N ALA A 382 -14.91 -9.14 -27.36
CA ALA A 382 -15.02 -7.76 -27.83
C ALA A 382 -13.71 -7.22 -28.42
N LEU A 383 -12.57 -7.56 -27.82
CA LEU A 383 -11.25 -7.20 -28.32
C LEU A 383 -10.86 -7.98 -29.57
N GLY A 384 -11.35 -9.22 -29.72
CA GLY A 384 -11.17 -10.04 -30.91
C GLY A 384 -12.00 -9.57 -32.11
N GLU A 385 -13.16 -8.91 -31.88
CA GLU A 385 -14.06 -8.44 -32.93
C GLU A 385 -14.54 -7.00 -32.63
N PRO A 386 -13.62 -6.01 -32.57
CA PRO A 386 -13.97 -4.64 -32.15
C PRO A 386 -15.08 -4.00 -33.00
N GLY A 387 -15.14 -4.32 -34.29
CA GLY A 387 -16.15 -3.78 -35.21
C GLY A 387 -17.59 -4.11 -34.83
N LYS A 388 -17.86 -5.18 -34.07
CA LYS A 388 -19.20 -5.50 -33.57
C LYS A 388 -19.62 -4.64 -32.38
N TRP A 389 -18.67 -4.01 -31.72
CA TRP A 389 -18.88 -3.27 -30.47
C TRP A 389 -18.70 -1.76 -30.62
N LEU A 390 -18.05 -1.29 -31.68
CA LEU A 390 -17.69 0.11 -31.92
C LEU A 390 -18.63 0.79 -32.94
N ILE A 391 -19.83 0.25 -33.11
CA ILE A 391 -20.86 0.78 -34.04
C ILE A 391 -21.46 2.04 -33.41
#